data_10f47ce5b5fffeded4730f3e8eeb73bb
#
_entry.id   10f47ce5b5fffeded4730f3e8eeb73bb
#
_cell.length_a   1.000
_cell.length_b   1.000
_cell.length_c   1.000
_cell.angle_alpha   90.00
_cell.angle_beta   90.00
_cell.angle_gamma   90.00
#
_symmetry.space_group_name_H-M   'P 1'
#
loop_
_entity.id
_entity.type
_entity.pdbx_description
1 polymer ?
#
loop_
_entity_poly.entity_id
_entity_poly.type
_entity_poly.pdbx_seq_one_letter_code
_entity_poly.pdbx_strand_id
1 'polypeptide(L)'
;GCLEHPCKEVCPKDAITIQKDGRSVIDPDKCIKCGRCVQVCPFNAIVKQERPCEKACGINAIHKDEYGHAEIDQEKCVSCGMCLNSCPFAAIVDKGQIYQTIKAMQGDAPVIAMVAPSVAGQFGKELTDTKMKEAFGELGFADVVEVAVGADLCTIQEAEHFMHDVPENLPFMGTSCCPAWSIMAKKQFPEFAGNISMALTPMVLSARLAKKLHPECKVAF
;
A
#
# COMPACT_ATOMS: atom_id res chain seq x y z
N GLY A 1 -28.37 -21.56 25.41
CA GLY A 1 -26.92 -21.52 25.51
C GLY A 1 -26.30 -22.92 25.51
N CYS A 2 -25.02 -22.98 25.32
CA CYS A 2 -24.27 -24.22 25.43
C CYS A 2 -24.15 -24.61 26.91
N LEU A 3 -24.38 -25.89 27.24
CA LEU A 3 -24.31 -26.38 28.63
C LEU A 3 -22.87 -26.64 29.08
N GLU A 4 -21.99 -27.00 28.14
CA GLU A 4 -20.61 -27.42 28.46
C GLU A 4 -19.62 -26.24 28.50
N HIS A 5 -19.93 -25.12 27.85
CA HIS A 5 -19.13 -23.90 27.82
C HIS A 5 -17.63 -24.09 27.51
N PRO A 6 -17.22 -24.85 26.48
CA PRO A 6 -15.82 -25.13 26.19
C PRO A 6 -15.00 -23.85 25.91
N CYS A 7 -15.67 -22.77 25.50
CA CYS A 7 -15.06 -21.48 25.31
C CYS A 7 -14.45 -20.88 26.59
N LYS A 8 -15.08 -21.15 27.78
CA LYS A 8 -14.56 -20.71 29.07
C LYS A 8 -13.32 -21.51 29.44
N GLU A 9 -13.38 -22.84 29.29
CA GLU A 9 -12.27 -23.73 29.64
C GLU A 9 -11.01 -23.48 28.87
N VAL A 10 -11.13 -23.14 27.56
CA VAL A 10 -9.99 -22.92 26.70
C VAL A 10 -9.37 -21.50 26.83
N CYS A 11 -10.00 -20.61 27.60
CA CYS A 11 -9.58 -19.22 27.72
C CYS A 11 -8.35 -19.08 28.63
N PRO A 12 -7.15 -18.74 28.12
CA PRO A 12 -5.93 -18.68 28.93
C PRO A 12 -5.87 -17.48 29.87
N LYS A 13 -6.84 -16.57 29.79
CA LYS A 13 -6.94 -15.34 30.60
C LYS A 13 -8.20 -15.27 31.46
N ASP A 14 -8.98 -16.35 31.54
CA ASP A 14 -10.26 -16.38 32.24
C ASP A 14 -11.17 -15.19 31.90
N ALA A 15 -11.12 -14.75 30.65
CA ALA A 15 -11.86 -13.59 30.16
C ALA A 15 -13.34 -13.91 29.86
N ILE A 16 -13.79 -15.18 30.05
CA ILE A 16 -15.15 -15.60 29.72
C ILE A 16 -15.89 -16.00 31.01
N THR A 17 -16.98 -15.31 31.27
CA THR A 17 -17.88 -15.56 32.37
C THR A 17 -19.22 -16.07 31.88
N ILE A 18 -19.86 -16.95 32.64
CA ILE A 18 -21.21 -17.47 32.36
C ILE A 18 -22.19 -16.72 33.26
N GLN A 19 -23.15 -16.06 32.65
CA GLN A 19 -24.20 -15.36 33.35
C GLN A 19 -25.27 -16.33 33.91
N LYS A 20 -26.13 -15.84 34.77
CA LYS A 20 -27.22 -16.66 35.41
C LYS A 20 -28.19 -17.23 34.37
N ASP A 21 -28.32 -16.60 33.23
CA ASP A 21 -29.15 -17.05 32.11
C ASP A 21 -28.42 -18.01 31.15
N GLY A 22 -27.20 -18.45 31.48
CA GLY A 22 -26.40 -19.39 30.71
C GLY A 22 -25.64 -18.77 29.53
N ARG A 23 -25.67 -17.44 29.37
CA ARG A 23 -24.91 -16.77 28.31
C ARG A 23 -23.46 -16.62 28.69
N SER A 24 -22.56 -16.85 27.70
CA SER A 24 -21.14 -16.56 27.81
C SER A 24 -20.90 -15.08 27.49
N VAL A 25 -20.23 -14.37 28.38
CA VAL A 25 -19.84 -12.96 28.20
C VAL A 25 -18.33 -12.87 28.24
N ILE A 26 -17.76 -12.18 27.24
CA ILE A 26 -16.32 -11.95 27.11
C ILE A 26 -15.99 -10.59 27.71
N ASP A 27 -15.12 -10.58 28.71
CA ASP A 27 -14.58 -9.38 29.31
C ASP A 27 -13.55 -8.78 28.34
N PRO A 28 -13.79 -7.58 27.77
CA PRO A 28 -12.90 -6.98 26.78
C PRO A 28 -11.53 -6.59 27.36
N ASP A 29 -11.46 -6.28 28.66
CA ASP A 29 -10.23 -5.82 29.31
C ASP A 29 -9.27 -7.00 29.59
N LYS A 30 -9.82 -8.18 29.81
CA LYS A 30 -9.04 -9.42 30.01
C LYS A 30 -8.75 -10.15 28.70
N CYS A 31 -9.56 -9.93 27.66
CA CYS A 31 -9.50 -10.68 26.41
C CYS A 31 -8.29 -10.26 25.56
N ILE A 32 -7.36 -11.18 25.35
CA ILE A 32 -6.19 -11.00 24.47
C ILE A 32 -6.48 -11.33 22.99
N LYS A 33 -7.74 -11.55 22.63
CA LYS A 33 -8.20 -11.83 21.25
C LYS A 33 -7.50 -12.99 20.55
N CYS A 34 -7.04 -14.00 21.28
CA CYS A 34 -6.30 -15.16 20.75
C CYS A 34 -7.14 -16.08 19.84
N GLY A 35 -8.47 -15.99 19.87
CA GLY A 35 -9.38 -16.77 19.02
C GLY A 35 -9.62 -18.23 19.43
N ARG A 36 -9.03 -18.75 20.50
CA ARG A 36 -9.22 -20.15 20.93
C ARG A 36 -10.68 -20.48 21.19
N CYS A 37 -11.43 -19.57 21.82
CA CYS A 37 -12.86 -19.74 22.07
C CYS A 37 -13.71 -19.81 20.80
N VAL A 38 -13.28 -19.17 19.71
CA VAL A 38 -13.95 -19.27 18.41
C VAL A 38 -13.80 -20.68 17.84
N GLN A 39 -12.62 -21.27 17.95
CA GLN A 39 -12.30 -22.59 17.39
C GLN A 39 -13.05 -23.74 18.08
N VAL A 40 -13.30 -23.61 19.39
CA VAL A 40 -13.96 -24.68 20.18
C VAL A 40 -15.48 -24.51 20.29
N CYS A 41 -16.05 -23.43 19.78
CA CYS A 41 -17.48 -23.21 19.85
C CYS A 41 -18.21 -24.06 18.81
N PRO A 42 -18.97 -25.10 19.20
CA PRO A 42 -19.65 -25.99 18.25
C PRO A 42 -20.79 -25.30 17.50
N PHE A 43 -21.24 -24.15 18.00
CA PHE A 43 -22.36 -23.38 17.43
C PHE A 43 -21.91 -22.17 16.62
N ASN A 44 -20.59 -21.94 16.45
CA ASN A 44 -20.04 -20.73 15.83
C ASN A 44 -20.62 -19.41 16.38
N ALA A 45 -21.01 -19.43 17.69
CA ALA A 45 -21.66 -18.29 18.33
C ALA A 45 -20.68 -17.18 18.76
N ILE A 46 -19.37 -17.46 18.71
CA ILE A 46 -18.32 -16.49 19.00
C ILE A 46 -17.65 -16.14 17.67
N VAL A 47 -17.71 -14.88 17.32
CA VAL A 47 -17.12 -14.37 16.08
C VAL A 47 -15.99 -13.39 16.39
N LYS A 48 -14.92 -13.47 15.65
CA LYS A 48 -13.82 -12.48 15.69
C LYS A 48 -14.16 -11.37 14.71
N GLN A 49 -14.53 -10.21 15.24
CA GLN A 49 -14.75 -9.03 14.42
C GLN A 49 -13.40 -8.35 14.20
N GLU A 50 -12.91 -8.44 12.98
CA GLU A 50 -11.74 -7.71 12.51
C GLU A 50 -12.18 -6.69 11.47
N ARG A 51 -11.58 -5.49 11.51
CA ARG A 51 -11.79 -4.54 10.42
C ARG A 51 -11.12 -5.05 9.16
N PRO A 52 -11.75 -4.89 7.98
CA PRO A 52 -11.13 -5.28 6.72
C PRO A 52 -9.74 -4.67 6.50
N CYS A 53 -9.55 -3.42 6.91
CA CYS A 53 -8.26 -2.72 6.82
C CYS A 53 -7.18 -3.32 7.74
N GLU A 54 -7.55 -3.68 8.99
CA GLU A 54 -6.63 -4.35 9.93
C GLU A 54 -6.21 -5.72 9.37
N LYS A 55 -7.18 -6.49 8.88
CA LYS A 55 -6.95 -7.82 8.30
C LYS A 55 -6.09 -7.78 7.04
N ALA A 56 -6.28 -6.76 6.19
CA ALA A 56 -5.54 -6.60 4.94
C ALA A 56 -4.11 -6.06 5.14
N CYS A 57 -3.79 -5.54 6.34
CA CYS A 57 -2.47 -4.99 6.62
C CYS A 57 -1.46 -6.10 6.92
N GLY A 58 -0.67 -6.51 5.94
CA GLY A 58 0.33 -7.59 6.07
C GLY A 58 1.46 -7.30 7.05
N ILE A 59 1.65 -6.03 7.45
CA ILE A 59 2.69 -5.59 8.40
C ILE A 59 2.12 -5.14 9.75
N ASN A 60 0.82 -5.35 9.99
CA ASN A 60 0.14 -4.99 11.23
C ASN A 60 0.34 -3.51 11.65
N ALA A 61 0.33 -2.59 10.67
CA ALA A 61 0.47 -1.16 10.91
C ALA A 61 -0.86 -0.47 11.26
N ILE A 62 -1.98 -1.20 11.35
CA ILE A 62 -3.29 -0.64 11.66
C ILE A 62 -3.79 -1.21 12.98
N HIS A 63 -4.14 -0.34 13.89
CA HIS A 63 -4.66 -0.69 15.20
C HIS A 63 -5.85 0.22 15.58
N LYS A 64 -6.40 0.02 16.74
CA LYS A 64 -7.48 0.85 17.30
C LYS A 64 -6.87 1.93 18.19
N ASP A 65 -7.33 3.17 18.02
CA ASP A 65 -7.09 4.24 18.98
C ASP A 65 -7.91 4.04 20.28
N GLU A 66 -7.80 4.97 21.23
CA GLU A 66 -8.52 4.98 22.49
C GLU A 66 -10.04 5.06 22.32
N TYR A 67 -10.52 5.65 21.21
CA TYR A 67 -11.95 5.75 20.87
C TYR A 67 -12.45 4.57 20.04
N GLY A 68 -11.57 3.65 19.72
CA GLY A 68 -11.89 2.48 18.90
C GLY A 68 -11.88 2.75 17.39
N HIS A 69 -11.40 3.88 16.90
CA HIS A 69 -11.21 4.13 15.46
C HIS A 69 -9.97 3.42 14.93
N ALA A 70 -9.91 3.24 13.61
CA ALA A 70 -8.72 2.69 12.98
C ALA A 70 -7.64 3.78 12.87
N GLU A 71 -6.48 3.51 13.44
CA GLU A 71 -5.30 4.36 13.36
C GLU A 71 -4.18 3.66 12.61
N ILE A 72 -3.48 4.39 11.74
CA ILE A 72 -2.37 3.88 10.95
C ILE A 72 -1.06 4.34 11.60
N ASP A 73 -0.28 3.40 12.08
CA ASP A 73 1.09 3.64 12.53
C ASP A 73 1.98 3.98 11.31
N GLN A 74 2.29 5.27 11.17
CA GLN A 74 3.05 5.79 10.04
C GLN A 74 4.50 5.30 10.02
N GLU A 75 5.06 4.96 11.18
CA GLU A 75 6.42 4.42 11.25
C GLU A 75 6.50 3.00 10.70
N LYS A 76 5.45 2.20 10.91
CA LYS A 76 5.34 0.85 10.35
C LYS A 76 4.82 0.85 8.93
N CYS A 77 3.93 1.77 8.60
CA CYS A 77 3.27 1.81 7.29
C CYS A 77 4.28 1.89 6.14
N VAL A 78 4.02 1.11 5.09
CA VAL A 78 4.83 1.09 3.85
C VAL A 78 4.06 1.63 2.64
N SER A 79 2.90 2.23 2.87
CA SER A 79 2.06 2.87 1.84
C SER A 79 1.66 1.94 0.68
N CYS A 80 1.41 0.66 0.96
CA CYS A 80 1.07 -0.34 -0.07
C CYS A 80 -0.38 -0.23 -0.60
N GLY A 81 -1.27 0.52 0.07
CA GLY A 81 -2.66 0.73 -0.36
C GLY A 81 -3.63 -0.42 -0.07
N MET A 82 -3.21 -1.55 0.50
CA MET A 82 -4.09 -2.72 0.74
C MET A 82 -5.29 -2.38 1.64
N CYS A 83 -5.09 -1.53 2.64
CA CYS A 83 -6.15 -1.08 3.53
C CYS A 83 -7.20 -0.21 2.82
N LEU A 84 -6.78 0.59 1.84
CA LEU A 84 -7.64 1.42 1.01
C LEU A 84 -8.56 0.52 0.16
N ASN A 85 -7.98 -0.44 -0.56
CA ASN A 85 -8.74 -1.39 -1.38
C ASN A 85 -9.71 -2.27 -0.56
N SER A 86 -9.38 -2.53 0.70
CA SER A 86 -10.18 -3.40 1.57
C SER A 86 -11.27 -2.66 2.33
N CYS A 87 -11.29 -1.32 2.29
CA CYS A 87 -12.27 -0.53 3.05
C CYS A 87 -13.59 -0.39 2.29
N PRO A 88 -14.68 -1.04 2.72
CA PRO A 88 -15.97 -0.96 2.02
C PRO A 88 -16.65 0.40 2.16
N PHE A 89 -16.13 1.26 3.04
CA PHE A 89 -16.71 2.57 3.36
C PHE A 89 -15.92 3.73 2.75
N ALA A 90 -14.86 3.45 1.97
CA ALA A 90 -13.92 4.46 1.46
C ALA A 90 -13.40 5.43 2.57
N ALA A 91 -13.27 4.92 3.81
CA ALA A 91 -12.81 5.72 4.96
C ALA A 91 -11.29 5.93 4.97
N ILE A 92 -10.56 5.18 4.15
CA ILE A 92 -9.13 5.34 3.94
C ILE A 92 -8.94 5.84 2.51
N VAL A 93 -8.28 6.97 2.40
CA VAL A 93 -7.99 7.62 1.11
C VAL A 93 -6.49 7.86 0.99
N ASP A 94 -6.01 7.94 -0.24
CA ASP A 94 -4.64 8.37 -0.52
C ASP A 94 -4.48 9.88 -0.28
N LYS A 95 -3.26 10.32 -0.10
CA LYS A 95 -2.91 11.74 -0.03
C LYS A 95 -2.76 12.29 -1.45
N GLY A 96 -3.87 12.37 -2.19
CA GLY A 96 -3.88 12.93 -3.55
C GLY A 96 -3.44 14.38 -3.60
N GLN A 97 -2.80 14.78 -4.70
CA GLN A 97 -2.29 16.13 -4.92
C GLN A 97 -3.03 16.86 -6.04
N ILE A 98 -4.30 16.53 -6.27
CA ILE A 98 -5.11 17.12 -7.34
C ILE A 98 -5.22 18.64 -7.23
N TYR A 99 -5.35 19.18 -6.02
CA TYR A 99 -5.39 20.62 -5.80
C TYR A 99 -4.09 21.29 -6.22
N GLN A 100 -2.94 20.74 -5.83
CA GLN A 100 -1.63 21.25 -6.19
C GLN A 100 -1.40 21.18 -7.71
N THR A 101 -1.88 20.12 -8.36
CA THR A 101 -1.81 19.97 -9.82
C THR A 101 -2.64 21.05 -10.51
N ILE A 102 -3.90 21.25 -10.12
CA ILE A 102 -4.76 22.30 -10.68
C ILE A 102 -4.13 23.68 -10.48
N LYS A 103 -3.59 23.95 -9.29
CA LYS A 103 -2.89 25.22 -9.01
C LYS A 103 -1.63 25.36 -9.85
N ALA A 104 -0.90 24.30 -10.12
CA ALA A 104 0.26 24.33 -10.99
C ALA A 104 -0.12 24.69 -12.43
N MET A 105 -1.23 24.11 -12.94
CA MET A 105 -1.75 24.35 -14.29
C MET A 105 -2.31 25.79 -14.48
N GLN A 106 -2.74 26.43 -13.40
CA GLN A 106 -3.16 27.84 -13.42
C GLN A 106 -1.99 28.83 -13.42
N GLY A 107 -0.77 28.37 -13.25
CA GLY A 107 0.43 29.20 -13.26
C GLY A 107 1.08 29.28 -14.65
N ASP A 108 2.18 30.04 -14.76
CA ASP A 108 2.87 30.29 -16.03
C ASP A 108 3.74 29.13 -16.52
N ALA A 109 4.15 28.22 -15.61
CA ALA A 109 5.01 27.09 -15.96
C ALA A 109 4.18 25.95 -16.56
N PRO A 110 4.61 25.38 -17.71
CA PRO A 110 3.94 24.24 -18.31
C PRO A 110 3.95 23.03 -17.36
N VAL A 111 2.84 22.30 -17.28
CA VAL A 111 2.72 21.07 -16.50
C VAL A 111 2.71 19.88 -17.43
N ILE A 112 3.63 18.95 -17.22
CA ILE A 112 3.74 17.71 -17.97
C ILE A 112 3.11 16.58 -17.12
N ALA A 113 2.15 15.85 -17.71
CA ALA A 113 1.60 14.66 -17.09
C ALA A 113 2.55 13.47 -17.26
N MET A 114 2.72 12.68 -16.22
CA MET A 114 3.41 11.40 -16.28
C MET A 114 2.44 10.27 -16.01
N VAL A 115 2.34 9.33 -16.93
CA VAL A 115 1.34 8.27 -16.88
C VAL A 115 2.01 6.92 -16.69
N ALA A 116 1.58 6.21 -15.64
CA ALA A 116 2.07 4.87 -15.35
C ALA A 116 1.56 3.84 -16.36
N PRO A 117 2.30 2.75 -16.64
CA PRO A 117 1.84 1.68 -17.51
C PRO A 117 0.52 1.05 -17.08
N SER A 118 0.17 1.15 -15.80
CA SER A 118 -1.10 0.65 -15.23
C SER A 118 -2.34 1.32 -15.82
N VAL A 119 -2.22 2.42 -16.56
CA VAL A 119 -3.32 3.05 -17.29
C VAL A 119 -3.86 2.14 -18.40
N ALA A 120 -3.03 1.27 -18.93
CA ALA A 120 -3.39 0.36 -20.01
C ALA A 120 -4.60 -0.53 -19.62
N GLY A 121 -5.63 -0.47 -20.44
CA GLY A 121 -6.87 -1.23 -20.24
C GLY A 121 -7.88 -0.62 -19.25
N GLN A 122 -7.55 0.46 -18.52
CA GLN A 122 -8.49 1.06 -17.55
C GLN A 122 -9.64 1.82 -18.24
N PHE A 123 -9.41 2.37 -19.41
CA PHE A 123 -10.38 3.15 -20.18
C PHE A 123 -10.91 2.40 -21.42
N GLY A 124 -10.80 1.07 -21.43
CA GLY A 124 -11.23 0.23 -22.51
C GLY A 124 -10.23 0.14 -23.66
N LYS A 125 -10.58 -0.68 -24.66
CA LYS A 125 -9.69 -1.00 -25.80
C LYS A 125 -9.55 0.14 -26.82
N GLU A 126 -10.45 1.11 -26.76
CA GLU A 126 -10.50 2.24 -27.70
C GLU A 126 -9.54 3.39 -27.33
N LEU A 127 -8.93 3.34 -26.14
CA LEU A 127 -7.93 4.31 -25.74
C LEU A 127 -6.60 3.97 -26.44
N THR A 128 -6.19 4.84 -27.36
CA THR A 128 -4.85 4.83 -27.96
C THR A 128 -3.98 5.89 -27.31
N ASP A 129 -2.65 5.78 -27.46
CA ASP A 129 -1.70 6.76 -26.92
C ASP A 129 -1.99 8.18 -27.44
N THR A 130 -2.40 8.31 -28.71
CA THR A 130 -2.80 9.59 -29.30
C THR A 130 -4.01 10.18 -28.59
N LYS A 131 -5.07 9.39 -28.40
CA LYS A 131 -6.28 9.83 -27.69
C LYS A 131 -6.00 10.19 -26.24
N MET A 132 -5.09 9.47 -25.59
CA MET A 132 -4.65 9.77 -24.25
C MET A 132 -3.96 11.14 -24.19
N LYS A 133 -3.02 11.40 -25.10
CA LYS A 133 -2.33 12.70 -25.19
C LYS A 133 -3.29 13.85 -25.48
N GLU A 134 -4.24 13.65 -26.39
CA GLU A 134 -5.29 14.63 -26.70
C GLU A 134 -6.14 14.94 -25.45
N ALA A 135 -6.60 13.90 -24.73
CA ALA A 135 -7.41 14.06 -23.52
C ALA A 135 -6.66 14.81 -22.41
N PHE A 136 -5.37 14.52 -22.18
CA PHE A 136 -4.57 15.26 -21.23
C PHE A 136 -4.33 16.71 -21.68
N GLY A 137 -4.17 16.95 -22.98
CA GLY A 137 -4.10 18.30 -23.56
C GLY A 137 -5.38 19.10 -23.31
N GLU A 138 -6.56 18.50 -23.49
CA GLU A 138 -7.85 19.12 -23.18
C GLU A 138 -8.01 19.42 -21.69
N LEU A 139 -7.41 18.62 -20.80
CA LEU A 139 -7.37 18.88 -19.37
C LEU A 139 -6.43 20.03 -18.99
N GLY A 140 -5.57 20.49 -19.92
CA GLY A 140 -4.66 21.62 -19.72
C GLY A 140 -3.21 21.24 -19.43
N PHE A 141 -2.82 19.97 -19.61
CA PHE A 141 -1.41 19.57 -19.58
C PHE A 141 -0.70 19.96 -20.87
N ALA A 142 0.55 20.37 -20.73
CA ALA A 142 1.38 20.78 -21.87
C ALA A 142 1.89 19.60 -22.70
N ASP A 143 2.12 18.45 -22.05
CA ASP A 143 2.56 17.21 -22.71
C ASP A 143 2.29 16.02 -21.76
N VAL A 144 2.44 14.82 -22.32
CA VAL A 144 2.29 13.53 -21.60
C VAL A 144 3.53 12.68 -21.82
N VAL A 145 4.12 12.19 -20.73
CA VAL A 145 5.26 11.28 -20.72
C VAL A 145 4.84 9.93 -20.16
N GLU A 146 5.11 8.88 -20.91
CA GLU A 146 4.90 7.51 -20.43
C GLU A 146 6.05 7.09 -19.52
N VAL A 147 5.71 6.70 -18.29
CA VAL A 147 6.68 6.23 -17.30
C VAL A 147 7.30 4.87 -17.70
N ALA A 148 6.70 4.16 -18.65
CA ALA A 148 7.29 2.96 -19.26
C ALA A 148 8.70 3.21 -19.81
N VAL A 149 8.95 4.37 -20.43
CA VAL A 149 10.28 4.76 -20.93
C VAL A 149 11.31 4.81 -19.79
N GLY A 150 10.91 5.39 -18.65
CA GLY A 150 11.75 5.37 -17.44
C GLY A 150 11.95 3.98 -16.86
N ALA A 151 10.97 3.08 -17.01
CA ALA A 151 11.08 1.69 -16.59
C ALA A 151 12.12 0.92 -17.43
N ASP A 152 12.15 1.12 -18.74
CA ASP A 152 13.16 0.52 -19.63
C ASP A 152 14.57 0.97 -19.25
N LEU A 153 14.76 2.26 -19.01
CA LEU A 153 16.06 2.81 -18.59
C LEU A 153 16.46 2.31 -17.20
N CYS A 154 15.51 2.21 -16.26
CA CYS A 154 15.75 1.64 -14.94
C CYS A 154 16.18 0.17 -15.04
N THR A 155 15.52 -0.61 -15.91
CA THR A 155 15.85 -2.02 -16.13
C THR A 155 17.27 -2.20 -16.66
N ILE A 156 17.70 -1.36 -17.61
CA ILE A 156 19.07 -1.38 -18.13
C ILE A 156 20.07 -1.11 -17.00
N GLN A 157 19.83 -0.08 -16.20
CA GLN A 157 20.71 0.27 -15.09
C GLN A 157 20.75 -0.82 -14.02
N GLU A 158 19.62 -1.42 -13.67
CA GLU A 158 19.57 -2.52 -12.68
C GLU A 158 20.25 -3.78 -13.22
N ALA A 159 20.12 -4.08 -14.52
CA ALA A 159 20.80 -5.21 -15.15
C ALA A 159 22.32 -5.04 -15.12
N GLU A 160 22.83 -3.85 -15.41
CA GLU A 160 24.27 -3.55 -15.30
C GLU A 160 24.77 -3.72 -13.87
N HIS A 161 24.07 -3.20 -12.87
CA HIS A 161 24.41 -3.39 -11.45
C HIS A 161 24.38 -4.87 -11.06
N PHE A 162 23.33 -5.60 -11.47
CA PHE A 162 23.22 -7.02 -11.20
C PHE A 162 24.41 -7.82 -11.77
N MET A 163 24.76 -7.58 -13.04
CA MET A 163 25.88 -8.27 -13.69
C MET A 163 27.24 -7.95 -13.07
N HIS A 164 27.37 -6.76 -12.46
CA HIS A 164 28.60 -6.34 -11.80
C HIS A 164 28.72 -6.87 -10.37
N ASP A 165 27.62 -6.94 -9.63
CA ASP A 165 27.66 -7.17 -8.18
C ASP A 165 27.24 -8.59 -7.76
N VAL A 166 26.49 -9.32 -8.58
CA VAL A 166 25.99 -10.66 -8.24
C VAL A 166 26.71 -11.73 -9.05
N PRO A 167 27.24 -12.81 -8.43
CA PRO A 167 27.18 -13.14 -7.00
C PRO A 167 28.39 -12.64 -6.18
N GLU A 168 29.36 -11.97 -6.77
CA GLU A 168 30.67 -11.71 -6.20
C GLU A 168 30.65 -10.77 -5.00
N ASN A 169 29.89 -9.67 -5.09
CA ASN A 169 29.77 -8.68 -4.02
C ASN A 169 28.49 -8.88 -3.21
N LEU A 170 27.41 -9.34 -3.85
CA LEU A 170 26.11 -9.57 -3.25
C LEU A 170 25.61 -10.98 -3.58
N PRO A 171 25.04 -11.73 -2.60
CA PRO A 171 24.47 -13.04 -2.87
C PRO A 171 23.21 -12.97 -3.77
N PHE A 172 22.51 -11.86 -3.75
CA PHE A 172 21.35 -11.53 -4.61
C PHE A 172 21.11 -10.02 -4.60
N MET A 173 20.36 -9.53 -5.56
CA MET A 173 19.90 -8.14 -5.61
C MET A 173 18.38 -8.09 -5.77
N GLY A 174 17.71 -7.29 -4.92
CA GLY A 174 16.28 -6.97 -5.02
C GLY A 174 16.08 -5.68 -5.80
N THR A 175 15.07 -5.63 -6.67
CA THR A 175 14.73 -4.42 -7.43
C THR A 175 14.15 -3.32 -6.53
N SER A 176 14.20 -2.06 -6.94
CA SER A 176 13.74 -0.90 -6.16
C SER A 176 12.58 -0.13 -6.80
N CYS A 177 12.05 -0.61 -7.93
CA CYS A 177 11.02 0.10 -8.70
C CYS A 177 9.72 0.37 -7.93
N CYS A 178 9.37 -0.47 -6.94
CA CYS A 178 8.19 -0.29 -6.08
C CYS A 178 8.61 0.26 -4.70
N PRO A 179 8.29 1.52 -4.35
CA PRO A 179 8.64 2.10 -3.05
C PRO A 179 8.05 1.32 -1.86
N ALA A 180 6.82 0.82 -1.96
CA ALA A 180 6.20 0.03 -0.90
C ALA A 180 6.97 -1.27 -0.63
N TRP A 181 7.40 -1.97 -1.68
CA TRP A 181 8.27 -3.14 -1.57
C TRP A 181 9.62 -2.80 -0.93
N SER A 182 10.32 -1.77 -1.43
CA SER A 182 11.64 -1.39 -0.93
C SER A 182 11.61 -0.98 0.54
N ILE A 183 10.59 -0.20 0.94
CA ILE A 183 10.39 0.21 2.33
C ILE A 183 10.07 -1.02 3.20
N MET A 184 9.18 -1.90 2.75
CA MET A 184 8.83 -3.13 3.46
C MET A 184 10.06 -4.00 3.67
N ALA A 185 10.83 -4.27 2.61
CA ALA A 185 12.03 -5.08 2.68
C ALA A 185 13.05 -4.51 3.67
N LYS A 186 13.32 -3.21 3.61
CA LYS A 186 14.25 -2.54 4.53
C LYS A 186 13.77 -2.53 5.99
N LYS A 187 12.46 -2.43 6.23
CA LYS A 187 11.89 -2.43 7.59
C LYS A 187 11.78 -3.82 8.19
N GLN A 188 11.38 -4.82 7.42
CA GLN A 188 11.12 -6.19 7.90
C GLN A 188 12.37 -7.07 7.86
N PHE A 189 13.30 -6.78 6.96
CA PHE A 189 14.52 -7.56 6.72
C PHE A 189 15.74 -6.62 6.62
N PRO A 190 16.07 -5.89 7.71
CA PRO A 190 17.15 -4.89 7.71
C PRO A 190 18.51 -5.47 7.33
N GLU A 191 18.74 -6.75 7.58
CA GLU A 191 19.94 -7.48 7.19
C GLU A 191 20.14 -7.56 5.67
N PHE A 192 19.08 -7.47 4.88
CA PHE A 192 19.11 -7.45 3.42
C PHE A 192 18.92 -6.06 2.82
N ALA A 193 18.90 -5.01 3.64
CA ALA A 193 18.69 -3.65 3.14
C ALA A 193 19.73 -3.22 2.10
N GLY A 194 20.97 -3.69 2.24
CA GLY A 194 22.06 -3.47 1.29
C GLY A 194 21.92 -4.21 -0.03
N ASN A 195 21.07 -5.23 -0.09
CA ASN A 195 20.78 -5.99 -1.32
C ASN A 195 19.71 -5.33 -2.19
N ILE A 196 19.06 -4.26 -1.73
CA ILE A 196 18.05 -3.56 -2.52
C ILE A 196 18.74 -2.56 -3.44
N SER A 197 18.47 -2.66 -4.74
CA SER A 197 19.01 -1.78 -5.78
C SER A 197 18.85 -0.29 -5.40
N MET A 198 19.86 0.50 -5.67
CA MET A 198 19.85 1.96 -5.52
C MET A 198 19.44 2.69 -6.79
N ALA A 199 19.02 1.98 -7.84
CA ALA A 199 18.50 2.57 -9.06
C ALA A 199 17.30 3.48 -8.77
N LEU A 200 17.18 4.55 -9.54
CA LEU A 200 16.01 5.43 -9.43
C LEU A 200 14.76 4.72 -9.88
N THR A 201 13.65 4.97 -9.18
CA THR A 201 12.36 4.41 -9.62
C THR A 201 12.00 4.96 -11.01
N PRO A 202 11.26 4.20 -11.84
CA PRO A 202 10.82 4.65 -13.17
C PRO A 202 10.17 6.02 -13.17
N MET A 203 9.31 6.29 -12.19
CA MET A 203 8.65 7.59 -12.01
C MET A 203 9.66 8.73 -11.82
N VAL A 204 10.62 8.55 -10.90
CA VAL A 204 11.62 9.58 -10.62
C VAL A 204 12.56 9.80 -11.81
N LEU A 205 12.93 8.72 -12.50
CA LEU A 205 13.78 8.80 -13.68
C LEU A 205 13.09 9.54 -14.82
N SER A 206 11.82 9.19 -15.11
CA SER A 206 11.02 9.90 -16.13
C SER A 206 10.84 11.39 -15.78
N ALA A 207 10.59 11.71 -14.51
CA ALA A 207 10.48 13.10 -14.06
C ALA A 207 11.78 13.88 -14.25
N ARG A 208 12.92 13.27 -13.95
CA ARG A 208 14.25 13.90 -14.19
C ARG A 208 14.53 14.11 -15.68
N LEU A 209 14.14 13.15 -16.53
CA LEU A 209 14.25 13.30 -17.99
C LEU A 209 13.36 14.43 -18.50
N ALA A 210 12.09 14.46 -18.11
CA ALA A 210 11.17 15.54 -18.48
C ALA A 210 11.73 16.91 -18.08
N LYS A 211 12.25 17.05 -16.87
CA LYS A 211 12.89 18.29 -16.41
C LYS A 211 14.22 18.62 -17.09
N LYS A 212 14.94 17.63 -17.57
CA LYS A 212 16.17 17.86 -18.37
C LYS A 212 15.85 18.40 -19.75
N LEU A 213 14.76 17.92 -20.36
CA LEU A 213 14.29 18.37 -21.67
C LEU A 213 13.55 19.72 -21.59
N HIS A 214 12.82 19.94 -20.51
CA HIS A 214 12.00 21.13 -20.25
C HIS A 214 12.28 21.66 -18.83
N PRO A 215 13.38 22.42 -18.61
CA PRO A 215 13.82 22.82 -17.27
C PRO A 215 12.78 23.63 -16.46
N GLU A 216 11.97 24.43 -17.17
CA GLU A 216 10.91 25.28 -16.58
C GLU A 216 9.63 24.51 -16.24
N CYS A 217 9.44 23.27 -16.72
CA CYS A 217 8.21 22.53 -16.51
C CYS A 217 8.00 22.12 -15.05
N LYS A 218 6.74 21.93 -14.69
CA LYS A 218 6.31 21.14 -13.52
C LYS A 218 5.89 19.76 -14.01
N VAL A 219 6.02 18.76 -13.16
CA VAL A 219 5.70 17.39 -13.49
C VAL A 219 4.65 16.88 -12.52
N ALA A 220 3.57 16.31 -13.03
CA ALA A 220 2.51 15.67 -12.28
C ALA A 220 2.46 14.17 -12.59
N PHE A 221 2.42 13.32 -11.55
CA PHE A 221 2.32 11.87 -11.67
C PHE A 221 1.04 11.40 -10.98
#